data_7fdcd43ea48a0e7eb692362ef74eba1c
#
_entry.id   7fdcd43ea48a0e7eb692362ef74eba1c
#
_cell.length_a   1.000
_cell.length_b   1.000
_cell.length_c   1.000
_cell.angle_alpha   90.00
_cell.angle_beta   90.00
_cell.angle_gamma   90.00
#
_symmetry.space_group_name_H-M   'P 1'
#
loop_
_entity.id
_entity.type
_entity.pdbx_description
1 polymer ?
#
loop_
_entity_poly.entity_id
_entity_poly.type
_entity_poly.pdbx_seq_one_letter_code
_entity_poly.pdbx_strand_id
1 'polypeptide(L)'
;KTYVRDGLVLLGDAAHVIHPLAGQGVNIGCLDAAVLCDALLHDLSRGVWAHRQTLRRYEHIRKGQNEAMMHSMSLLGWLETTALTPIVWARNFGLKQVDQSATAKDLFMQQAAGISGLKNTRYAIL
;
A
#
# COMPACT_ATOMS: atom_id res chain seq x y z
N LYS A 1 -12.30 -9.53 4.97
CA LYS A 1 -12.99 -8.39 5.61
C LYS A 1 -13.46 -7.44 4.50
N THR A 2 -14.61 -6.78 4.69
CA THR A 2 -15.13 -5.74 3.79
C THR A 2 -14.76 -4.36 4.35
N TYR A 3 -14.34 -3.44 3.47
CA TYR A 3 -13.99 -2.07 3.85
C TYR A 3 -15.19 -1.12 3.75
N VAL A 4 -16.22 -1.51 2.98
CA VAL A 4 -17.37 -0.67 2.67
C VAL A 4 -18.67 -1.35 3.06
N ARG A 5 -19.52 -0.63 3.80
CA ARG A 5 -20.93 -0.93 4.05
C ARG A 5 -21.78 0.32 3.77
N ASP A 6 -23.10 0.17 3.78
CA ASP A 6 -23.99 1.32 3.59
C ASP A 6 -23.77 2.34 4.72
N GLY A 7 -23.37 3.56 4.34
CA GLY A 7 -23.06 4.65 5.28
C GLY A 7 -21.71 4.53 6.01
N LEU A 8 -20.86 3.53 5.70
CA LEU A 8 -19.61 3.31 6.41
C LEU A 8 -18.49 2.93 5.44
N VAL A 9 -17.34 3.59 5.59
CA VAL A 9 -16.09 3.23 4.91
C VAL A 9 -14.97 3.13 5.94
N LEU A 10 -14.19 2.06 5.87
CA LEU A 10 -13.01 1.85 6.70
C LEU A 10 -11.75 2.23 5.92
N LEU A 11 -10.78 2.81 6.61
CA LEU A 11 -9.46 3.15 6.06
C LEU A 11 -8.36 2.97 7.13
N GLY A 12 -7.12 2.84 6.70
CA GLY A 12 -5.99 2.64 7.59
C GLY A 12 -6.14 1.42 8.48
N ASP A 13 -5.72 1.52 9.74
CA ASP A 13 -5.71 0.42 10.70
C ASP A 13 -7.11 -0.15 11.01
N ALA A 14 -8.16 0.64 10.81
CA ALA A 14 -9.54 0.16 10.94
C ALA A 14 -9.91 -0.87 9.85
N ALA A 15 -9.35 -0.72 8.66
CA ALA A 15 -9.57 -1.63 7.53
C ALA A 15 -8.58 -2.81 7.54
N HIS A 16 -7.31 -2.56 7.84
CA HIS A 16 -6.22 -3.52 7.78
C HIS A 16 -5.13 -3.17 8.79
N VAL A 17 -4.62 -4.19 9.47
CA VAL A 17 -3.47 -4.05 10.36
C VAL A 17 -2.26 -4.64 9.66
N ILE A 18 -1.23 -3.83 9.44
CA ILE A 18 0.01 -4.25 8.81
C ILE A 18 1.09 -4.40 9.87
N HIS A 19 1.89 -5.45 9.74
CA HIS A 19 2.98 -5.70 10.68
C HIS A 19 3.97 -4.51 10.67
N PRO A 20 4.39 -3.99 11.84
CA PRO A 20 5.15 -2.74 11.96
C PRO A 20 6.59 -2.79 11.46
N LEU A 21 7.02 -3.89 10.81
CA LEU A 21 8.39 -4.12 10.34
C LEU A 21 9.02 -2.96 9.55
N ALA A 22 8.20 -2.16 8.85
CA ALA A 22 8.72 -1.07 8.02
C ALA A 22 8.11 0.32 8.36
N GLY A 23 7.38 0.47 9.46
CA GLY A 23 6.75 1.75 9.83
C GLY A 23 5.73 2.27 8.81
N GLN A 24 5.21 1.41 7.93
CA GLN A 24 4.41 1.80 6.75
C GLN A 24 2.92 1.99 7.02
N GLY A 25 2.43 1.70 8.23
CA GLY A 25 1.00 1.77 8.55
C GLY A 25 0.40 3.15 8.26
N VAL A 26 1.08 4.21 8.68
CA VAL A 26 0.64 5.60 8.42
C VAL A 26 0.62 5.92 6.93
N ASN A 27 1.67 5.55 6.20
CA ASN A 27 1.77 5.82 4.76
C ASN A 27 0.64 5.15 3.98
N ILE A 28 0.31 3.91 4.33
CA ILE A 28 -0.78 3.16 3.70
C ILE A 28 -2.14 3.76 4.07
N GLY A 29 -2.32 4.18 5.32
CA GLY A 29 -3.52 4.89 5.75
C GLY A 29 -3.71 6.22 5.03
N CYS A 30 -2.64 6.98 4.79
CA CYS A 30 -2.67 8.21 3.98
C CYS A 30 -3.06 7.92 2.52
N LEU A 31 -2.54 6.82 1.95
CA LEU A 31 -2.94 6.38 0.61
C LEU A 31 -4.41 5.98 0.55
N ASP A 32 -4.93 5.29 1.56
CA ASP A 32 -6.35 4.97 1.65
C ASP A 32 -7.19 6.25 1.64
N ALA A 33 -6.80 7.24 2.45
CA ALA A 33 -7.49 8.53 2.53
C ALA A 33 -7.45 9.27 1.18
N ALA A 34 -6.30 9.33 0.52
CA ALA A 34 -6.14 9.99 -0.77
C ALA A 34 -7.03 9.36 -1.86
N VAL A 35 -7.04 8.02 -1.96
CA VAL A 35 -7.87 7.29 -2.93
C VAL A 35 -9.36 7.43 -2.63
N LEU A 36 -9.75 7.43 -1.35
CA LEU A 36 -11.13 7.66 -0.94
C LEU A 36 -11.57 9.09 -1.27
N CYS A 37 -10.76 10.09 -0.97
CA CYS A 37 -11.04 11.49 -1.32
C CYS A 37 -11.23 11.67 -2.83
N ASP A 38 -10.35 11.09 -3.65
CA ASP A 38 -10.47 11.15 -5.12
C ASP A 38 -11.77 10.51 -5.61
N ALA A 39 -12.15 9.38 -5.03
CA ALA A 39 -13.41 8.71 -5.33
C ALA A 39 -14.65 9.57 -4.96
N LEU A 40 -14.64 10.19 -3.78
CA LEU A 40 -15.74 11.06 -3.32
C LEU A 40 -15.83 12.35 -4.14
N LEU A 41 -14.70 12.96 -4.49
CA LEU A 41 -14.66 14.16 -5.34
C LEU A 41 -15.19 13.87 -6.76
N HIS A 42 -14.86 12.69 -7.29
CA HIS A 42 -15.41 12.24 -8.56
C HIS A 42 -16.93 12.11 -8.50
N ASP A 43 -17.50 11.52 -7.44
CA ASP A 43 -18.93 11.41 -7.26
C ASP A 43 -19.58 12.80 -7.12
N LEU A 44 -18.97 13.66 -6.31
CA LEU A 44 -19.46 15.03 -6.09
C LEU A 44 -19.51 15.84 -7.40
N SER A 45 -18.49 15.72 -8.26
CA SER A 45 -18.49 16.38 -9.57
C SER A 45 -19.60 15.92 -10.50
N ARG A 46 -20.21 14.76 -10.23
CA ARG A 46 -21.36 14.20 -10.95
C ARG A 46 -22.69 14.46 -10.26
N GLY A 47 -22.72 15.26 -9.21
CA GLY A 47 -23.93 15.57 -8.43
C GLY A 47 -24.44 14.42 -7.58
N VAL A 48 -23.61 13.40 -7.29
CA VAL A 48 -23.94 12.29 -6.39
C VAL A 48 -22.98 12.28 -5.21
N TRP A 49 -23.38 11.67 -4.10
CA TRP A 49 -22.53 11.59 -2.91
C TRP A 49 -22.31 10.14 -2.50
N ALA A 50 -21.05 9.75 -2.41
CA ALA A 50 -20.63 8.45 -1.89
C ALA A 50 -21.38 7.26 -2.53
N HIS A 51 -21.47 7.25 -3.87
CA HIS A 51 -22.18 6.21 -4.58
C HIS A 51 -21.59 4.83 -4.28
N ARG A 52 -22.44 3.85 -3.98
CA ARG A 52 -22.02 2.51 -3.55
C ARG A 52 -21.03 1.85 -4.50
N GLN A 53 -21.20 2.03 -5.80
CA GLN A 53 -20.29 1.46 -6.81
C GLN A 53 -18.91 2.10 -6.75
N THR A 54 -18.81 3.40 -6.52
CA THR A 54 -17.55 4.14 -6.36
C THR A 54 -16.82 3.70 -5.10
N LEU A 55 -17.54 3.54 -3.99
CA LEU A 55 -16.98 3.04 -2.73
C LEU A 55 -16.49 1.59 -2.85
N ARG A 56 -17.22 0.73 -3.57
CA ARG A 56 -16.76 -0.64 -3.87
C ARG A 56 -15.50 -0.65 -4.75
N ARG A 57 -15.39 0.27 -5.69
CA ARG A 57 -14.17 0.43 -6.49
C ARG A 57 -12.98 0.83 -5.62
N TYR A 58 -13.17 1.76 -4.69
CA TYR A 58 -12.17 2.09 -3.66
C TYR A 58 -11.75 0.83 -2.89
N GLU A 59 -12.71 0.07 -2.34
CA GLU A 59 -12.44 -1.16 -1.60
C GLU A 59 -11.61 -2.14 -2.44
N HIS A 60 -12.00 -2.39 -3.68
CA HIS A 60 -11.32 -3.34 -4.55
C HIS A 60 -9.86 -2.96 -4.82
N ILE A 61 -9.62 -1.68 -5.15
CA ILE A 61 -8.27 -1.15 -5.40
C ILE A 61 -7.42 -1.24 -4.15
N ARG A 62 -7.92 -0.72 -3.03
CA ARG A 62 -7.12 -0.64 -1.79
C ARG A 62 -6.89 -2.00 -1.18
N LYS A 63 -7.90 -2.86 -1.19
CA LYS A 63 -7.78 -4.22 -0.65
C LYS A 63 -6.70 -5.02 -1.39
N GLY A 64 -6.68 -4.98 -2.72
CA GLY A 64 -5.65 -5.66 -3.51
C GLY A 64 -4.24 -5.14 -3.21
N GLN A 65 -4.06 -3.82 -3.14
CA GLN A 65 -2.77 -3.20 -2.81
C GLN A 65 -2.32 -3.51 -1.38
N ASN A 66 -3.22 -3.44 -0.42
CA ASN A 66 -2.93 -3.70 0.99
C ASN A 66 -2.61 -5.19 1.23
N GLU A 67 -3.33 -6.12 0.58
CA GLU A 67 -3.02 -7.55 0.63
C GLU A 67 -1.64 -7.85 0.03
N ALA A 68 -1.30 -7.26 -1.11
CA ALA A 68 0.02 -7.40 -1.73
C ALA A 68 1.13 -6.88 -0.79
N MET A 69 0.92 -5.74 -0.12
CA MET A 69 1.86 -5.20 0.85
C MET A 69 2.00 -6.10 2.07
N MET A 70 0.90 -6.62 2.62
CA MET A 70 0.95 -7.56 3.75
C MET A 70 1.73 -8.83 3.41
N HIS A 71 1.52 -9.39 2.23
CA HIS A 71 2.28 -10.57 1.77
C HIS A 71 3.77 -10.25 1.61
N SER A 72 4.10 -9.09 1.05
CA SER A 72 5.50 -8.66 0.89
C SER A 72 6.19 -8.50 2.25
N MET A 73 5.52 -7.88 3.23
CA MET A 73 6.06 -7.73 4.59
C MET A 73 6.21 -9.07 5.31
N SER A 74 5.24 -9.98 5.14
CA SER A 74 5.33 -11.33 5.70
C SER A 74 6.50 -12.12 5.11
N LEU A 75 6.71 -12.00 3.79
CA LEU A 75 7.85 -12.62 3.10
C LEU A 75 9.19 -12.05 3.59
N LEU A 76 9.30 -10.73 3.74
CA LEU A 76 10.51 -10.09 4.27
C LEU A 76 10.78 -10.55 5.70
N GLY A 77 9.78 -10.56 6.57
CA GLY A 77 9.92 -11.05 7.94
C GLY A 77 10.37 -12.51 8.00
N TRP A 78 9.83 -13.35 7.13
CA TRP A 78 10.28 -14.75 7.01
C TRP A 78 11.73 -14.85 6.52
N LEU A 79 12.12 -14.04 5.53
CA LEU A 79 13.51 -14.00 5.05
C LEU A 79 14.49 -13.54 6.12
N GLU A 80 14.10 -12.61 7.00
CA GLU A 80 14.94 -12.13 8.10
C GLU A 80 15.13 -13.18 9.19
N THR A 81 14.07 -13.93 9.51
CA THR A 81 14.10 -14.92 10.59
C THR A 81 14.65 -16.27 10.16
N THR A 82 14.78 -16.51 8.85
CA THR A 82 15.27 -17.78 8.31
C THR A 82 16.77 -17.93 8.55
N ALA A 83 17.16 -19.06 9.18
CA ALA A 83 18.57 -19.42 9.44
C ALA A 83 19.17 -20.39 8.38
N LEU A 84 18.41 -20.74 7.33
CA LEU A 84 18.88 -21.65 6.28
C LEU A 84 20.00 -21.01 5.46
N THR A 85 21.20 -21.57 5.52
CA THR A 85 22.41 -21.03 4.90
C THR A 85 22.26 -20.61 3.44
N PRO A 86 21.62 -21.39 2.53
CA PRO A 86 21.47 -20.98 1.14
C PRO A 86 20.55 -19.76 0.99
N ILE A 87 19.53 -19.62 1.83
CA ILE A 87 18.59 -18.47 1.82
C ILE A 87 19.31 -17.23 2.36
N VAL A 88 20.06 -17.36 3.44
CA VAL A 88 20.87 -16.28 4.01
C VAL A 88 21.88 -15.76 2.98
N TRP A 89 22.55 -16.65 2.27
CA TRP A 89 23.49 -16.28 1.23
C TRP A 89 22.79 -15.54 0.08
N ALA A 90 21.69 -16.09 -0.43
CA ALA A 90 20.92 -15.46 -1.52
C ALA A 90 20.37 -14.08 -1.12
N ARG A 91 19.86 -13.94 0.11
CA ARG A 91 19.41 -12.67 0.68
C ARG A 91 20.54 -11.64 0.71
N ASN A 92 21.69 -12.01 1.27
CA ASN A 92 22.83 -11.10 1.40
C ASN A 92 23.39 -10.70 0.02
N PHE A 93 23.42 -11.63 -0.94
CA PHE A 93 23.79 -11.34 -2.31
C PHE A 93 22.81 -10.36 -2.98
N GLY A 94 21.49 -10.60 -2.85
CA GLY A 94 20.45 -9.72 -3.37
C GLY A 94 20.51 -8.32 -2.78
N LEU A 95 20.67 -8.20 -1.45
CA LEU A 95 20.82 -6.91 -0.77
C LEU A 95 22.06 -6.14 -1.26
N LYS A 96 23.18 -6.83 -1.47
CA LYS A 96 24.39 -6.22 -2.01
C LYS A 96 24.19 -5.69 -3.44
N GLN A 97 23.46 -6.41 -4.28
CA GLN A 97 23.13 -5.94 -5.63
C GLN A 97 22.22 -4.70 -5.59
N VAL A 98 21.21 -4.68 -4.72
CA VAL A 98 20.33 -3.51 -4.53
C VAL A 98 21.15 -2.32 -4.00
N ASP A 99 22.08 -2.57 -3.07
CA ASP A 99 22.93 -1.51 -2.50
C ASP A 99 23.83 -0.86 -3.55
N GLN A 100 24.28 -1.60 -4.53
CA GLN A 100 25.12 -1.10 -5.63
C GLN A 100 24.34 -0.43 -6.75
N SER A 101 23.01 -0.57 -6.79
CA SER A 101 22.15 -0.03 -7.85
C SER A 101 21.35 1.18 -7.37
N ALA A 102 21.69 2.38 -7.85
CA ALA A 102 20.94 3.61 -7.57
C ALA A 102 19.49 3.48 -8.00
N THR A 103 19.22 2.90 -9.17
CA THR A 103 17.86 2.71 -9.69
C THR A 103 17.02 1.78 -8.80
N ALA A 104 17.63 0.69 -8.30
CA ALA A 104 16.93 -0.21 -7.39
C ALA A 104 16.62 0.48 -6.05
N LYS A 105 17.58 1.24 -5.50
CA LYS A 105 17.35 2.05 -4.29
C LYS A 105 16.21 3.04 -4.48
N ASP A 106 16.20 3.78 -5.58
CA ASP A 106 15.14 4.74 -5.88
C ASP A 106 13.76 4.09 -5.99
N LEU A 107 13.67 2.92 -6.63
CA LEU A 107 12.43 2.16 -6.70
C LEU A 107 11.95 1.72 -5.32
N PHE A 108 12.84 1.21 -4.47
CA PHE A 108 12.51 0.85 -3.09
C PHE A 108 12.08 2.06 -2.28
N MET A 109 12.78 3.19 -2.39
CA MET A 109 12.43 4.42 -1.70
C MET A 109 11.07 4.97 -2.15
N GLN A 110 10.78 4.99 -3.45
CA GLN A 110 9.48 5.41 -3.98
C GLN A 110 8.35 4.50 -3.50
N GLN A 111 8.59 3.21 -3.44
CA GLN A 111 7.63 2.24 -2.92
C GLN A 111 7.40 2.43 -1.42
N ALA A 112 8.47 2.60 -0.65
CA ALA A 112 8.42 2.82 0.79
C ALA A 112 7.73 4.15 1.15
N ALA A 113 7.96 5.21 0.37
CA ALA A 113 7.31 6.50 0.54
C ALA A 113 5.84 6.52 0.05
N GLY A 114 5.33 5.42 -0.54
CA GLY A 114 3.98 5.36 -1.08
C GLY A 114 3.76 6.18 -2.36
N ILE A 115 4.81 6.78 -2.93
CA ILE A 115 4.73 7.67 -4.09
C ILE A 115 4.17 6.94 -5.31
N SER A 116 4.51 5.67 -5.49
CA SER A 116 4.01 4.84 -6.60
C SER A 116 2.48 4.65 -6.54
N GLY A 117 1.89 4.60 -5.34
CA GLY A 117 0.44 4.51 -5.16
C GLY A 117 -0.28 5.82 -5.45
N LEU A 118 0.38 6.96 -5.27
CA LEU A 118 -0.18 8.29 -5.51
C LEU A 118 -0.15 8.71 -6.98
N LYS A 119 0.73 8.14 -7.82
CA LYS A 119 0.87 8.52 -9.24
C LYS A 119 -0.43 8.42 -10.05
N ASN A 120 -1.39 7.63 -9.60
CA ASN A 120 -2.69 7.44 -10.25
C ASN A 120 -3.83 8.21 -9.56
N THR A 121 -3.55 9.06 -8.59
CA THR A 121 -4.53 9.91 -7.91
C THR A 121 -4.31 11.37 -8.30
N ARG A 122 -5.36 12.19 -8.22
CA ARG A 122 -5.27 13.65 -8.50
C ARG A 122 -4.33 14.38 -7.55
N TYR A 123 -3.96 13.76 -6.41
CA TYR A 123 -3.05 14.31 -5.41
C TYR A 123 -1.57 13.96 -5.67
N ALA A 124 -1.25 13.30 -6.77
CA ALA A 124 0.13 13.01 -7.18
C ALA A 124 0.94 14.26 -7.60
N ILE A 125 0.35 15.46 -7.49
CA ILE A 125 0.93 16.73 -7.98
C ILE A 125 1.29 17.68 -6.80
N LEU A 126 1.32 17.17 -5.59
CA LEU A 126 1.94 17.84 -4.45
C LEU A 126 3.25 17.12 -4.13
#